data_817ca00e32def38289c6278352a779da
#
_entry.id   817ca00e32def38289c6278352a779da
#
_cell.length_a   1.000
_cell.length_b   1.000
_cell.length_c   1.000
_cell.angle_alpha   90.00
_cell.angle_beta   90.00
_cell.angle_gamma   90.00
#
_symmetry.space_group_name_H-M   'P 1'
#
loop_
_entity.id
_entity.type
_entity.pdbx_description
1 polymer ?
#
loop_
_entity_poly.entity_id
_entity_poly.type
_entity_poly.pdbx_seq_one_letter_code
_entity_poly.pdbx_strand_id
1 'polypeptide(L)'
;FILKNNQVLGAWGSNQLHEFQGKFSMELMCSFYNKNEHDWMGVFHASTISKNNHSVMFTGDSGNGKSTLVSILMANGYNVIADDFSPVLRSDFKTYCFPSAISIKEKSYNLIELLHPELKSFNEYYINELKGNIKYLPAISKETSANCSAVVWVQYSEGAENSMKKISTHEALKKFLPDAWISKEEVNAKAFLKWIKKTAFYELNYSENDKLISIINNYFLN
;
A
#
# COMPACT_ATOMS: atom_id res chain seq x y z
N PHE A 1 -18.36 -7.85 15.93
CA PHE A 1 -17.72 -9.18 15.85
C PHE A 1 -17.57 -9.62 14.40
N ILE A 2 -16.66 -10.56 14.14
CA ILE A 2 -16.51 -11.22 12.84
C ILE A 2 -17.03 -12.65 12.98
N LEU A 3 -17.94 -13.06 12.10
CA LEU A 3 -18.47 -14.41 11.97
C LEU A 3 -17.89 -15.07 10.71
N LYS A 4 -17.35 -16.28 10.86
CA LYS A 4 -16.89 -17.14 9.75
C LYS A 4 -17.39 -18.56 10.00
N ASN A 5 -18.14 -19.13 9.06
CA ASN A 5 -18.71 -20.48 9.18
C ASN A 5 -19.43 -20.72 10.51
N ASN A 6 -20.28 -19.78 10.94
CA ASN A 6 -21.01 -19.78 12.21
C ASN A 6 -20.14 -19.73 13.49
N GLN A 7 -18.84 -19.44 13.36
CA GLN A 7 -17.95 -19.25 14.51
C GLN A 7 -17.59 -17.77 14.66
N VAL A 8 -17.66 -17.27 15.89
CA VAL A 8 -17.18 -15.91 16.22
C VAL A 8 -15.66 -15.95 16.30
N LEU A 9 -14.99 -15.22 15.40
CA LEU A 9 -13.53 -15.10 15.37
C LEU A 9 -13.00 -14.06 16.34
N GLY A 10 -13.83 -13.10 16.73
CA GLY A 10 -13.49 -12.03 17.66
C GLY A 10 -14.61 -11.02 17.80
N ALA A 11 -14.55 -10.23 18.89
CA ALA A 11 -15.46 -9.12 19.15
C ALA A 11 -14.63 -7.92 19.63
N TRP A 12 -15.00 -6.73 19.17
CA TRP A 12 -14.29 -5.47 19.45
C TRP A 12 -15.27 -4.41 19.90
N GLY A 13 -14.85 -3.58 20.84
CA GLY A 13 -15.58 -2.38 21.24
C GLY A 13 -15.44 -1.24 20.22
N SER A 14 -16.25 -0.19 20.38
CA SER A 14 -16.24 0.98 19.48
C SER A 14 -14.90 1.70 19.44
N ASN A 15 -14.10 1.62 20.48
CA ASN A 15 -12.74 2.18 20.58
C ASN A 15 -11.66 1.28 19.92
N GLN A 16 -12.00 0.10 19.46
CA GLN A 16 -11.10 -0.88 18.83
C GLN A 16 -11.37 -1.05 17.33
N LEU A 17 -11.93 -0.04 16.68
CA LEU A 17 -12.28 -0.10 15.25
C LEU A 17 -11.07 -0.44 14.37
N HIS A 18 -9.89 0.09 14.69
CA HIS A 18 -8.68 -0.18 13.93
C HIS A 18 -8.26 -1.65 14.00
N GLU A 19 -8.32 -2.28 15.17
CA GLU A 19 -8.04 -3.71 15.35
C GLU A 19 -9.06 -4.57 14.59
N PHE A 20 -10.34 -4.20 14.68
CA PHE A 20 -11.41 -4.84 13.92
C PHE A 20 -11.15 -4.80 12.41
N GLN A 21 -10.83 -3.62 11.87
CA GLN A 21 -10.54 -3.44 10.44
C GLN A 21 -9.35 -4.28 9.99
N GLY A 22 -8.26 -4.30 10.76
CA GLY A 22 -7.09 -5.13 10.49
C GLY A 22 -7.42 -6.62 10.45
N LYS A 23 -8.15 -7.12 11.46
CA LYS A 23 -8.56 -8.54 11.51
C LYS A 23 -9.54 -8.89 10.39
N PHE A 24 -10.51 -8.02 10.11
CA PHE A 24 -11.46 -8.22 9.01
C PHE A 24 -10.74 -8.31 7.66
N SER A 25 -9.82 -7.39 7.37
CA SER A 25 -9.03 -7.39 6.13
C SER A 25 -8.18 -8.66 6.00
N MET A 26 -7.57 -9.12 7.10
CA MET A 26 -6.80 -10.37 7.14
C MET A 26 -7.69 -11.58 6.83
N GLU A 27 -8.85 -11.69 7.45
CA GLU A 27 -9.78 -12.81 7.22
C GLU A 27 -10.34 -12.80 5.79
N LEU A 28 -10.65 -11.63 5.26
CA LEU A 28 -11.09 -11.46 3.88
C LEU A 28 -10.01 -11.93 2.90
N MET A 29 -8.77 -11.49 3.09
CA MET A 29 -7.62 -11.89 2.29
C MET A 29 -7.36 -13.40 2.35
N CYS A 30 -7.35 -13.97 3.56
CA CYS A 30 -7.18 -15.40 3.78
C CYS A 30 -8.25 -16.21 3.06
N SER A 31 -9.49 -15.75 3.12
CA SER A 31 -10.62 -16.41 2.44
C SER A 31 -10.53 -16.30 0.93
N PHE A 32 -10.16 -15.12 0.41
CA PHE A 32 -10.06 -14.88 -1.03
C PHE A 32 -8.96 -15.74 -1.69
N TYR A 33 -7.80 -15.85 -1.04
CA TYR A 33 -6.68 -16.62 -1.57
C TYR A 33 -6.63 -18.08 -1.10
N ASN A 34 -7.59 -18.52 -0.31
CA ASN A 34 -7.60 -19.86 0.32
C ASN A 34 -6.28 -20.13 1.06
N LYS A 35 -5.88 -19.19 1.91
CA LYS A 35 -4.67 -19.22 2.73
C LYS A 35 -5.03 -19.03 4.20
N ASN A 36 -4.09 -19.42 5.07
CA ASN A 36 -4.18 -19.13 6.49
C ASN A 36 -3.35 -17.88 6.84
N GLU A 37 -3.63 -17.25 7.98
CA GLU A 37 -2.92 -16.07 8.44
C GLU A 37 -1.39 -16.30 8.53
N HIS A 38 -0.97 -17.48 8.99
CA HIS A 38 0.46 -17.83 9.09
C HIS A 38 1.17 -18.09 7.75
N ASP A 39 0.45 -18.17 6.63
CA ASP A 39 1.06 -18.26 5.31
C ASP A 39 1.58 -16.91 4.82
N TRP A 40 1.05 -15.83 5.37
CA TRP A 40 1.48 -14.48 5.06
C TRP A 40 2.71 -14.10 5.89
N MET A 41 3.76 -13.69 5.21
CA MET A 41 4.98 -13.22 5.88
C MET A 41 4.71 -11.96 6.68
N GLY A 42 3.96 -11.04 6.07
CA GLY A 42 3.57 -9.79 6.68
C GLY A 42 2.58 -9.01 5.82
N VAL A 43 2.01 -7.99 6.43
CA VAL A 43 1.18 -6.98 5.78
C VAL A 43 1.77 -5.62 6.10
N PHE A 44 1.97 -4.82 5.07
CA PHE A 44 2.58 -3.51 5.19
C PHE A 44 1.56 -2.42 4.94
N HIS A 45 1.58 -1.38 5.78
CA HIS A 45 0.81 -0.16 5.53
C HIS A 45 1.45 0.62 4.39
N ALA A 46 1.14 0.17 3.18
CA ALA A 46 1.75 0.65 1.96
C ALA A 46 0.73 0.68 0.83
N SER A 47 0.94 1.59 -0.11
CA SER A 47 0.27 1.59 -1.41
C SER A 47 1.19 0.90 -2.42
N THR A 48 0.70 -0.09 -3.14
CA THR A 48 1.53 -0.92 -4.03
C THR A 48 1.02 -0.88 -5.46
N ILE A 49 1.93 -0.56 -6.37
CA ILE A 49 1.70 -0.66 -7.81
C ILE A 49 2.41 -1.89 -8.39
N SER A 50 1.96 -2.31 -9.59
CA SER A 50 2.71 -3.28 -10.38
C SER A 50 2.66 -2.99 -11.88
N LYS A 51 3.65 -3.53 -12.57
CA LYS A 51 3.73 -3.57 -14.03
C LYS A 51 4.65 -4.70 -14.44
N ASN A 52 4.24 -5.50 -15.44
CA ASN A 52 5.04 -6.62 -15.94
C ASN A 52 5.50 -7.59 -14.84
N ASN A 53 4.62 -7.94 -13.89
CA ASN A 53 4.89 -8.84 -12.77
C ASN A 53 5.97 -8.32 -11.77
N HIS A 54 6.30 -7.04 -11.80
CA HIS A 54 7.15 -6.37 -10.81
C HIS A 54 6.30 -5.38 -10.01
N SER A 55 6.47 -5.34 -8.70
CA SER A 55 5.76 -4.39 -7.84
C SER A 55 6.72 -3.49 -7.05
N VAL A 56 6.22 -2.31 -6.75
CA VAL A 56 6.87 -1.32 -5.90
C VAL A 56 5.91 -0.91 -4.80
N MET A 57 6.34 -1.02 -3.55
CA MET A 57 5.61 -0.56 -2.37
C MET A 57 6.00 0.88 -2.04
N PHE A 58 5.01 1.73 -1.84
CA PHE A 58 5.19 3.10 -1.35
C PHE A 58 4.72 3.18 0.10
N THR A 59 5.65 3.46 0.99
CA THR A 59 5.40 3.65 2.43
C THR A 59 5.63 5.11 2.81
N GLY A 60 5.29 5.51 4.01
CA GLY A 60 5.47 6.88 4.51
C GLY A 60 4.32 7.28 5.41
N ASP A 61 4.48 8.38 6.14
CA ASP A 61 3.47 8.89 7.07
C ASP A 61 2.15 9.21 6.37
N SER A 62 1.09 9.26 7.17
CA SER A 62 -0.23 9.69 6.67
C SER A 62 -0.15 11.12 6.15
N GLY A 63 -0.56 11.33 4.91
CA GLY A 63 -0.49 12.65 4.27
C GLY A 63 0.72 12.87 3.37
N ASN A 64 1.70 11.98 3.36
CA ASN A 64 2.90 12.08 2.50
C ASN A 64 2.65 11.75 1.02
N GLY A 65 1.40 11.70 0.57
CA GLY A 65 1.05 11.61 -0.85
C GLY A 65 1.04 10.21 -1.45
N LYS A 66 1.15 9.11 -0.67
CA LYS A 66 1.12 7.72 -1.18
C LYS A 66 -0.07 7.45 -2.10
N SER A 67 -1.30 7.66 -1.63
CA SER A 67 -2.53 7.39 -2.41
C SER A 67 -2.65 8.32 -3.64
N THR A 68 -2.20 9.57 -3.53
CA THR A 68 -2.11 10.49 -4.67
C THR A 68 -1.13 9.97 -5.72
N LEU A 69 0.06 9.55 -5.29
CA LEU A 69 1.10 8.97 -6.15
C LEU A 69 0.59 7.74 -6.92
N VAL A 70 -0.01 6.77 -6.23
CA VAL A 70 -0.50 5.55 -6.90
C VAL A 70 -1.67 5.84 -7.84
N SER A 71 -2.51 6.85 -7.56
CA SER A 71 -3.58 7.29 -8.47
C SER A 71 -3.02 7.91 -9.76
N ILE A 72 -1.95 8.71 -9.66
CA ILE A 72 -1.24 9.26 -10.83
C ILE A 72 -0.65 8.11 -11.66
N LEU A 73 0.01 7.14 -11.02
CA LEU A 73 0.59 5.99 -11.70
C LEU A 73 -0.48 5.10 -12.33
N MET A 74 -1.63 4.91 -11.69
CA MET A 74 -2.77 4.18 -12.24
C MET A 74 -3.29 4.82 -13.54
N ALA A 75 -3.42 6.16 -13.58
CA ALA A 75 -3.79 6.89 -14.80
C ALA A 75 -2.76 6.71 -15.93
N ASN A 76 -1.52 6.33 -15.59
CA ASN A 76 -0.43 6.07 -16.53
C ASN A 76 -0.19 4.58 -16.81
N GLY A 77 -1.22 3.74 -16.58
CA GLY A 77 -1.24 2.35 -16.99
C GLY A 77 -0.53 1.37 -16.04
N TYR A 78 -0.26 1.78 -14.79
CA TYR A 78 0.16 0.85 -13.74
C TYR A 78 -1.06 0.16 -13.11
N ASN A 79 -0.90 -1.08 -12.71
CA ASN A 79 -1.86 -1.74 -11.84
C ASN A 79 -1.68 -1.24 -10.41
N VAL A 80 -2.78 -1.00 -9.69
CA VAL A 80 -2.74 -0.79 -8.25
C VAL A 80 -3.11 -2.09 -7.57
N ILE A 81 -2.12 -2.74 -6.94
CA ILE A 81 -2.30 -4.02 -6.25
C ILE A 81 -2.97 -3.80 -4.89
N ALA A 82 -2.60 -2.74 -4.18
CA ALA A 82 -3.13 -2.45 -2.86
C ALA A 82 -2.99 -0.98 -2.50
N ASP A 83 -3.88 -0.48 -1.64
CA ASP A 83 -3.72 0.78 -0.91
C ASP A 83 -3.97 0.52 0.58
N ASP A 84 -3.05 1.00 1.44
CA ASP A 84 -3.06 0.85 2.90
C ASP A 84 -2.94 -0.59 3.45
N PHE A 85 -3.06 -1.65 2.64
CA PHE A 85 -2.96 -3.04 3.07
C PHE A 85 -2.25 -3.88 2.01
N SER A 86 -0.92 -3.94 2.07
CA SER A 86 -0.06 -4.63 1.10
C SER A 86 0.45 -5.97 1.65
N PRO A 87 -0.22 -7.10 1.36
CA PRO A 87 0.16 -8.40 1.89
C PRO A 87 1.28 -9.05 1.07
N VAL A 88 2.24 -9.67 1.76
CA VAL A 88 3.32 -10.44 1.15
C VAL A 88 3.25 -11.89 1.60
N LEU A 89 3.12 -12.80 0.63
CA LEU A 89 3.07 -14.23 0.90
C LEU A 89 4.47 -14.78 1.18
N ARG A 90 4.59 -15.68 2.18
CA ARG A 90 5.88 -16.25 2.59
C ARG A 90 6.50 -17.16 1.54
N SER A 91 5.68 -17.93 0.82
CA SER A 91 6.17 -19.01 -0.06
C SER A 91 6.90 -18.49 -1.30
N ASP A 92 6.56 -17.30 -1.80
CA ASP A 92 7.06 -16.75 -3.06
C ASP A 92 7.56 -15.30 -2.96
N PHE A 93 7.37 -14.65 -1.81
CA PHE A 93 7.74 -13.25 -1.55
C PHE A 93 7.03 -12.23 -2.46
N LYS A 94 5.94 -12.62 -3.09
CA LYS A 94 5.15 -11.70 -3.91
C LYS A 94 4.20 -10.87 -3.05
N THR A 95 3.97 -9.65 -3.49
CA THR A 95 2.85 -8.84 -3.01
C THR A 95 1.60 -9.27 -3.73
N TYR A 96 0.54 -9.53 -2.99
CA TYR A 96 -0.75 -9.97 -3.50
C TYR A 96 -1.74 -8.82 -3.56
N CYS A 97 -2.65 -8.88 -4.53
CA CYS A 97 -3.69 -7.88 -4.67
C CYS A 97 -4.65 -7.93 -3.48
N PHE A 98 -4.87 -6.77 -2.87
CA PHE A 98 -5.94 -6.56 -1.91
C PHE A 98 -6.89 -5.50 -2.48
N PRO A 99 -8.14 -5.87 -2.81
CA PRO A 99 -9.05 -5.01 -3.57
C PRO A 99 -9.68 -3.92 -2.69
N SER A 100 -8.85 -3.12 -2.04
CA SER A 100 -9.29 -1.89 -1.40
C SER A 100 -9.34 -0.75 -2.42
N ALA A 101 -10.29 0.17 -2.24
CA ALA A 101 -10.28 1.41 -2.98
C ALA A 101 -9.17 2.34 -2.47
N ILE A 102 -8.67 3.19 -3.35
CA ILE A 102 -7.67 4.21 -2.99
C ILE A 102 -8.38 5.36 -2.26
N SER A 103 -7.89 5.70 -1.08
CA SER A 103 -8.45 6.79 -0.26
C SER A 103 -7.90 8.14 -0.72
N ILE A 104 -8.70 8.90 -1.48
CA ILE A 104 -8.33 10.24 -1.96
C ILE A 104 -8.80 11.28 -0.96
N LYS A 105 -7.88 12.04 -0.40
CA LYS A 105 -8.18 13.15 0.53
C LYS A 105 -8.56 14.41 -0.24
N GLU A 106 -9.37 15.27 0.36
CA GLU A 106 -9.90 16.51 -0.20
C GLU A 106 -8.81 17.38 -0.88
N LYS A 107 -7.64 17.51 -0.26
CA LYS A 107 -6.51 18.28 -0.80
C LYS A 107 -6.03 17.81 -2.18
N SER A 108 -6.31 16.55 -2.55
CA SER A 108 -5.90 15.95 -3.83
C SER A 108 -7.05 15.86 -4.84
N TYR A 109 -8.28 16.26 -4.51
CA TYR A 109 -9.43 16.10 -5.40
C TYR A 109 -9.21 16.76 -6.76
N ASN A 110 -8.84 18.03 -6.78
CA ASN A 110 -8.66 18.77 -8.03
C ASN A 110 -7.66 18.09 -8.98
N LEU A 111 -6.56 17.59 -8.43
CA LEU A 111 -5.55 16.89 -9.21
C LEU A 111 -6.05 15.53 -9.73
N ILE A 112 -6.64 14.75 -8.83
CA ILE A 112 -7.05 13.38 -9.17
C ILE A 112 -8.29 13.37 -10.06
N GLU A 113 -9.21 14.32 -9.92
CA GLU A 113 -10.37 14.49 -10.82
C GLU A 113 -10.00 14.87 -12.25
N LEU A 114 -8.83 15.47 -12.49
CA LEU A 114 -8.30 15.68 -13.85
C LEU A 114 -7.84 14.36 -14.50
N LEU A 115 -7.30 13.45 -13.71
CA LEU A 115 -6.78 12.16 -14.17
C LEU A 115 -7.85 11.06 -14.17
N HIS A 116 -8.80 11.14 -13.24
CA HIS A 116 -9.91 10.22 -13.03
C HIS A 116 -11.22 11.00 -12.92
N PRO A 117 -11.81 11.44 -14.06
CA PRO A 117 -12.99 12.31 -14.05
C PRO A 117 -14.21 11.72 -13.34
N GLU A 118 -14.30 10.40 -13.27
CA GLU A 118 -15.36 9.68 -12.55
C GLU A 118 -15.37 9.97 -11.05
N LEU A 119 -14.26 10.38 -10.46
CA LEU A 119 -14.15 10.71 -9.03
C LEU A 119 -15.10 11.86 -8.63
N LYS A 120 -15.46 12.75 -9.58
CA LYS A 120 -16.42 13.84 -9.35
C LYS A 120 -17.78 13.33 -8.90
N SER A 121 -18.20 12.18 -9.41
CA SER A 121 -19.50 11.57 -9.13
C SER A 121 -19.52 10.72 -7.84
N PHE A 122 -18.36 10.44 -7.25
CA PHE A 122 -18.27 9.57 -6.06
C PHE A 122 -18.65 10.34 -4.80
N ASN A 123 -19.31 9.63 -3.89
CA ASN A 123 -19.69 10.18 -2.59
C ASN A 123 -18.45 10.53 -1.76
N GLU A 124 -18.59 11.59 -1.00
CA GLU A 124 -17.61 12.03 -0.02
C GLU A 124 -18.00 11.51 1.37
N TYR A 125 -16.99 11.09 2.13
CA TYR A 125 -17.14 10.53 3.47
C TYR A 125 -16.23 11.24 4.45
N TYR A 126 -16.77 11.77 5.54
CA TYR A 126 -15.97 12.24 6.66
C TYR A 126 -15.50 11.06 7.51
N ILE A 127 -14.21 10.90 7.70
CA ILE A 127 -13.66 9.79 8.47
C ILE A 127 -13.36 10.20 9.93
N ASN A 128 -12.53 11.20 10.12
CA ASN A 128 -12.17 11.77 11.43
C ASN A 128 -11.37 13.07 11.21
N GLU A 129 -11.01 13.74 12.29
CA GLU A 129 -10.26 15.01 12.23
C GLU A 129 -8.90 14.91 11.53
N LEU A 130 -8.21 13.76 11.61
CA LEU A 130 -6.90 13.55 10.99
C LEU A 130 -6.99 13.28 9.48
N LYS A 131 -7.99 12.53 9.05
CA LYS A 131 -8.18 12.16 7.64
C LYS A 131 -9.05 13.16 6.89
N GLY A 132 -9.98 13.84 7.58
CA GLY A 132 -10.96 14.74 6.97
C GLY A 132 -11.93 14.02 6.05
N ASN A 133 -12.32 14.71 4.99
CA ASN A 133 -13.16 14.18 3.92
C ASN A 133 -12.33 13.37 2.93
N ILE A 134 -12.87 12.24 2.50
CA ILE A 134 -12.26 11.38 1.49
C ILE A 134 -13.29 10.93 0.45
N LYS A 135 -12.80 10.65 -0.76
CA LYS A 135 -13.49 9.87 -1.79
C LYS A 135 -12.73 8.57 -2.02
N TYR A 136 -13.44 7.51 -2.36
CA TYR A 136 -12.84 6.20 -2.65
C TYR A 136 -12.75 5.98 -4.15
N LEU A 137 -11.54 5.98 -4.70
CA LEU A 137 -11.27 5.68 -6.10
C LEU A 137 -11.03 4.16 -6.24
N PRO A 138 -11.81 3.43 -7.05
CA PRO A 138 -11.58 2.00 -7.26
C PRO A 138 -10.17 1.72 -7.78
N ALA A 139 -9.44 0.83 -7.11
CA ALA A 139 -8.15 0.36 -7.58
C ALA A 139 -8.36 -0.58 -8.79
N ILE A 140 -7.54 -0.40 -9.84
CA ILE A 140 -7.58 -1.24 -11.03
C ILE A 140 -6.32 -2.07 -11.08
N SER A 141 -6.48 -3.40 -11.10
CA SER A 141 -5.38 -4.33 -11.31
C SER A 141 -5.80 -5.48 -12.22
N LYS A 142 -4.93 -5.79 -13.18
CA LYS A 142 -5.00 -7.02 -14.01
C LYS A 142 -4.10 -8.12 -13.43
N GLU A 143 -3.27 -7.80 -12.47
CA GLU A 143 -2.33 -8.71 -11.82
C GLU A 143 -2.85 -9.06 -10.43
N THR A 144 -2.90 -10.34 -10.11
CA THR A 144 -3.31 -10.84 -8.79
C THR A 144 -2.16 -10.82 -7.78
N SER A 145 -0.92 -10.84 -8.27
CA SER A 145 0.30 -10.73 -7.46
C SER A 145 1.47 -10.31 -8.33
N ALA A 146 2.50 -9.71 -7.72
CA ALA A 146 3.73 -9.35 -8.41
C ALA A 146 4.95 -9.44 -7.49
N ASN A 147 6.14 -9.62 -8.09
CA ASN A 147 7.39 -9.68 -7.35
C ASN A 147 7.75 -8.30 -6.77
N CYS A 148 7.92 -8.21 -5.46
CA CYS A 148 8.30 -6.96 -4.81
C CYS A 148 9.77 -6.63 -5.11
N SER A 149 9.99 -5.67 -6.00
CA SER A 149 11.33 -5.23 -6.43
C SER A 149 11.90 -4.17 -5.49
N ALA A 150 11.07 -3.32 -4.94
CA ALA A 150 11.50 -2.22 -4.09
C ALA A 150 10.42 -1.77 -3.09
N VAL A 151 10.91 -1.19 -2.00
CA VAL A 151 10.11 -0.38 -1.05
C VAL A 151 10.63 1.04 -1.09
N VAL A 152 9.73 1.99 -1.27
CA VAL A 152 10.04 3.41 -1.41
C VAL A 152 9.37 4.19 -0.29
N TRP A 153 10.16 4.87 0.53
CA TRP A 153 9.64 5.85 1.48
C TRP A 153 9.30 7.14 0.73
N VAL A 154 8.04 7.52 0.79
CA VAL A 154 7.52 8.67 0.06
C VAL A 154 7.35 9.87 0.97
N GLN A 155 7.80 11.01 0.50
CA GLN A 155 7.57 12.30 1.13
C GLN A 155 7.20 13.34 0.09
N TYR A 156 5.98 13.85 0.16
CA TYR A 156 5.55 15.01 -0.59
C TYR A 156 5.93 16.28 0.17
N SER A 157 6.61 17.22 -0.51
CA SER A 157 6.95 18.51 0.05
C SER A 157 6.81 19.57 -1.04
N GLU A 158 5.86 20.48 -0.89
CA GLU A 158 5.59 21.53 -1.85
C GLU A 158 6.86 22.39 -2.12
N GLY A 159 7.17 22.60 -3.39
CA GLY A 159 8.35 23.37 -3.82
C GLY A 159 9.69 22.63 -3.69
N ALA A 160 9.71 21.40 -3.20
CA ALA A 160 10.94 20.61 -3.14
C ALA A 160 11.34 20.10 -4.53
N GLU A 161 12.63 19.94 -4.77
CA GLU A 161 13.11 19.24 -5.95
C GLU A 161 12.79 17.74 -5.89
N ASN A 162 12.28 17.20 -7.00
CA ASN A 162 12.03 15.76 -7.10
C ASN A 162 13.34 14.99 -7.06
N SER A 163 13.47 14.08 -6.12
CA SER A 163 14.68 13.27 -5.96
C SER A 163 14.34 11.85 -5.51
N MET A 164 15.07 10.89 -6.04
CA MET A 164 15.03 9.50 -5.59
C MET A 164 16.44 9.06 -5.23
N LYS A 165 16.63 8.58 -4.01
CA LYS A 165 17.92 8.06 -3.56
C LYS A 165 17.76 6.66 -2.96
N LYS A 166 18.75 5.81 -3.19
CA LYS A 166 18.85 4.51 -2.51
C LYS A 166 19.23 4.75 -1.05
N ILE A 167 18.56 4.07 -0.13
CA ILE A 167 18.86 4.10 1.30
C ILE A 167 19.30 2.73 1.78
N SER A 168 19.98 2.70 2.91
CA SER A 168 20.37 1.44 3.53
C SER A 168 19.16 0.68 4.08
N THR A 169 19.27 -0.65 4.16
CA THR A 169 18.26 -1.50 4.79
C THR A 169 17.96 -1.07 6.23
N HIS A 170 18.99 -0.63 6.96
CA HIS A 170 18.85 -0.17 8.34
C HIS A 170 17.98 1.10 8.44
N GLU A 171 18.22 2.08 7.58
CA GLU A 171 17.41 3.31 7.52
C GLU A 171 15.97 3.01 7.11
N ALA A 172 15.80 2.15 6.10
CA ALA A 172 14.48 1.73 5.64
C ALA A 172 13.68 1.05 6.75
N LEU A 173 14.28 0.09 7.47
CA LEU A 173 13.61 -0.64 8.54
C LEU A 173 13.13 0.26 9.66
N LYS A 174 13.90 1.28 10.04
CA LYS A 174 13.48 2.27 11.03
C LYS A 174 12.22 3.02 10.64
N LYS A 175 12.06 3.27 9.32
CA LYS A 175 10.95 4.05 8.79
C LYS A 175 9.69 3.20 8.61
N PHE A 176 9.79 1.98 8.10
CA PHE A 176 8.60 1.25 7.67
C PHE A 176 8.16 0.11 8.60
N LEU A 177 9.04 -0.39 9.50
CA LEU A 177 8.66 -1.43 10.45
C LEU A 177 7.57 -1.03 11.46
N PRO A 178 7.53 0.22 11.96
CA PRO A 178 6.49 0.60 12.93
C PRO A 178 5.06 0.40 12.41
N ASP A 179 4.85 0.51 11.11
CA ASP A 179 3.54 0.39 10.46
C ASP A 179 3.35 -0.98 9.75
N ALA A 180 4.22 -1.96 10.05
CA ALA A 180 4.15 -3.29 9.46
C ALA A 180 3.59 -4.31 10.45
N TRP A 181 2.60 -5.08 10.02
CA TRP A 181 2.27 -6.32 10.70
C TRP A 181 3.16 -7.44 10.16
N ILE A 182 3.97 -8.02 11.02
CA ILE A 182 4.80 -9.17 10.69
C ILE A 182 4.35 -10.34 11.55
N SER A 183 4.13 -11.48 10.91
CA SER A 183 3.73 -12.70 11.61
C SER A 183 4.76 -13.09 12.67
N LYS A 184 4.26 -13.48 13.86
CA LYS A 184 5.09 -13.88 15.01
C LYS A 184 5.77 -15.25 14.84
N GLU A 185 5.39 -16.00 13.82
CA GLU A 185 5.98 -17.30 13.52
C GLU A 185 7.46 -17.18 13.17
N GLU A 186 8.31 -18.00 13.75
CA GLU A 186 9.75 -18.00 13.50
C GLU A 186 10.08 -18.17 12.01
N VAL A 187 9.32 -19.03 11.31
CA VAL A 187 9.50 -19.25 9.87
C VAL A 187 9.23 -17.98 9.06
N ASN A 188 8.26 -17.15 9.49
CA ASN A 188 7.92 -15.88 8.86
C ASN A 188 8.95 -14.80 9.16
N ALA A 189 9.49 -14.75 10.38
CA ALA A 189 10.62 -13.88 10.72
C ALA A 189 11.85 -14.18 9.86
N LYS A 190 12.19 -15.46 9.70
CA LYS A 190 13.28 -15.89 8.81
C LYS A 190 13.02 -15.54 7.34
N ALA A 191 11.77 -15.70 6.89
CA ALA A 191 11.36 -15.33 5.53
C ALA A 191 11.47 -13.81 5.32
N PHE A 192 11.01 -13.01 6.27
CA PHE A 192 11.13 -11.56 6.26
C PHE A 192 12.59 -11.10 6.14
N LEU A 193 13.50 -11.68 6.92
CA LEU A 193 14.92 -11.36 6.80
C LEU A 193 15.53 -11.73 5.43
N LYS A 194 15.05 -12.81 4.80
CA LYS A 194 15.47 -13.17 3.43
C LYS A 194 14.88 -12.18 2.40
N TRP A 195 13.62 -11.79 2.57
CA TRP A 195 12.97 -10.84 1.69
C TRP A 195 13.65 -9.47 1.73
N ILE A 196 13.93 -8.94 2.92
CA ILE A 196 14.64 -7.67 3.11
C ILE A 196 15.99 -7.64 2.38
N LYS A 197 16.76 -8.73 2.45
CA LYS A 197 18.07 -8.81 1.78
C LYS A 197 17.99 -8.75 0.26
N LYS A 198 16.83 -9.06 -0.32
CA LYS A 198 16.60 -9.09 -1.77
C LYS A 198 15.89 -7.84 -2.26
N THR A 199 15.26 -7.09 -1.36
CA THR A 199 14.47 -5.90 -1.69
C THR A 199 15.35 -4.66 -1.69
N ALA A 200 15.23 -3.84 -2.72
CA ALA A 200 15.88 -2.52 -2.75
C ALA A 200 15.05 -1.49 -1.99
N PHE A 201 15.72 -0.56 -1.32
CA PHE A 201 15.06 0.49 -0.55
C PHE A 201 15.45 1.86 -1.05
N TYR A 202 14.45 2.73 -1.19
CA TYR A 202 14.62 4.09 -1.68
C TYR A 202 13.84 5.10 -0.85
N GLU A 203 14.24 6.35 -0.94
CA GLU A 203 13.50 7.51 -0.46
C GLU A 203 13.18 8.40 -1.65
N LEU A 204 11.91 8.73 -1.81
CA LEU A 204 11.38 9.61 -2.84
C LEU A 204 10.87 10.89 -2.18
N ASN A 205 11.53 12.02 -2.47
CA ASN A 205 10.98 13.34 -2.21
C ASN A 205 10.41 13.89 -3.51
N TYR A 206 9.19 14.40 -3.48
CA TYR A 206 8.57 14.94 -4.67
C TYR A 206 7.61 16.10 -4.39
N SER A 207 7.46 16.98 -5.38
CA SER A 207 6.44 18.02 -5.41
C SER A 207 5.79 18.11 -6.79
N GLU A 208 6.55 17.83 -7.85
CA GLU A 208 6.10 17.94 -9.23
C GLU A 208 5.63 16.57 -9.74
N ASN A 209 4.35 16.46 -10.06
CA ASN A 209 3.74 15.21 -10.50
C ASN A 209 4.18 14.80 -11.92
N ASP A 210 4.48 15.75 -12.81
CA ASP A 210 4.83 15.48 -14.20
C ASP A 210 6.17 14.72 -14.32
N LYS A 211 7.13 14.99 -13.44
CA LYS A 211 8.42 14.31 -13.41
C LYS A 211 8.40 12.95 -12.73
N LEU A 212 7.35 12.67 -11.97
CA LEU A 212 7.25 11.48 -11.12
C LEU A 212 7.28 10.19 -11.93
N ILE A 213 6.52 10.14 -13.03
CA ILE A 213 6.42 8.96 -13.88
C ILE A 213 7.78 8.62 -14.49
N SER A 214 8.53 9.61 -14.95
CA SER A 214 9.87 9.39 -15.51
C SER A 214 10.85 8.86 -14.46
N ILE A 215 10.76 9.37 -13.21
CA ILE A 215 11.58 8.87 -12.10
C ILE A 215 11.24 7.40 -11.83
N ILE A 216 9.97 7.05 -11.66
CA ILE A 216 9.54 5.68 -11.38
C ILE A 216 9.94 4.74 -12.53
N ASN A 217 9.74 5.13 -13.78
CA ASN A 217 10.14 4.34 -14.94
C ASN A 217 11.67 4.07 -14.96
N ASN A 218 12.48 5.09 -14.73
CA ASN A 218 13.94 4.98 -14.76
C ASN A 218 14.49 4.04 -13.69
N TYR A 219 13.84 3.97 -12.52
CA TYR A 219 14.33 3.14 -11.41
C TYR A 219 13.79 1.70 -11.40
N PHE A 220 12.61 1.47 -11.97
CA PHE A 220 11.91 0.19 -11.74
C PHE A 220 11.45 -0.54 -13.01
N LEU A 221 11.57 0.05 -14.20
CA LEU A 221 11.00 -0.51 -15.43
C LEU A 221 11.95 -0.57 -16.62
N ASN A 222 13.21 -0.25 -16.43
CA ASN A 222 14.27 -0.44 -17.43
C ASN A 222 14.96 -1.77 -17.24
#